data_4716832d5d652f9ce1140155baae97ab
#
_entry.id   4716832d5d652f9ce1140155baae97ab
#
_cell.length_a   1.000
_cell.length_b   1.000
_cell.length_c   1.000
_cell.angle_alpha   90.00
_cell.angle_beta   90.00
_cell.angle_gamma   90.00
#
_symmetry.space_group_name_H-M   'P 1'
#
loop_
_entity.id
_entity.type
_entity.pdbx_description
1 polymer ?
#
loop_
_entity_poly.entity_id
_entity_poly.type
_entity_poly.pdbx_seq_one_letter_code
_entity_poly.pdbx_strand_id
1 'polypeptide(L)'
;MARDSEFQRERKKKQLRQSMVTNDKVRSAPVSWAEDHRRTVNVAGIVVAVLVLAVVLAWFVAERLWRYKTYEVSWRTDVSNASSAGYVSYGDGIVVMNKDGATYYDKKGTKVWSAPYDMSNPKANVKGDYLLIYDLKGKNFAICNKSGITGSGTTSQIITKGVIASTGVTVLQLEDQDASLISYYRNTDRKSVV
;
A
#
# COMPACT_ATOMS: atom_id res chain seq x y z
N MET A 1 35.88 -40.10 -90.07
CA MET A 1 35.75 -38.79 -89.29
C MET A 1 34.37 -38.43 -88.75
N ALA A 2 33.26 -38.91 -89.32
CA ALA A 2 31.93 -38.57 -88.81
C ALA A 2 31.53 -39.35 -87.55
N ARG A 3 31.97 -40.56 -87.33
CA ARG A 3 31.62 -41.46 -86.22
C ARG A 3 32.15 -41.03 -84.85
N ASP A 4 33.35 -40.41 -84.83
CA ASP A 4 33.96 -39.95 -83.59
C ASP A 4 33.27 -38.70 -83.01
N SER A 5 32.73 -37.88 -83.86
CA SER A 5 32.01 -36.66 -83.43
C SER A 5 30.68 -36.98 -82.79
N GLU A 6 29.98 -38.03 -83.21
CA GLU A 6 28.74 -38.48 -82.60
C GLU A 6 28.96 -39.12 -81.24
N PHE A 7 30.03 -39.93 -81.12
CA PHE A 7 30.35 -40.56 -79.83
C PHE A 7 30.77 -39.54 -78.76
N GLN A 8 31.50 -38.52 -79.19
CA GLN A 8 31.85 -37.42 -78.29
C GLN A 8 30.65 -36.60 -77.87
N ARG A 9 29.66 -36.40 -78.73
CA ARG A 9 28.38 -35.73 -78.42
C ARG A 9 27.51 -36.55 -77.44
N GLU A 10 27.49 -37.87 -77.59
CA GLU A 10 26.78 -38.77 -76.67
C GLU A 10 27.38 -38.81 -75.29
N ARG A 11 28.71 -38.83 -75.16
CA ARG A 11 29.41 -38.74 -73.88
C ARG A 11 29.16 -37.44 -73.17
N LYS A 12 29.21 -36.33 -73.91
CA LYS A 12 28.89 -35.01 -73.35
C LYS A 12 27.41 -34.91 -72.88
N LYS A 13 26.47 -35.48 -73.61
CA LYS A 13 25.08 -35.54 -73.17
C LYS A 13 24.89 -36.40 -71.91
N LYS A 14 25.59 -37.53 -71.81
CA LYS A 14 25.55 -38.38 -70.61
C LYS A 14 26.13 -37.68 -69.39
N GLN A 15 27.27 -36.97 -69.55
CA GLN A 15 27.86 -36.20 -68.49
C GLN A 15 26.99 -35.04 -68.03
N LEU A 16 26.34 -34.33 -68.97
CA LEU A 16 25.37 -33.27 -68.64
C LEU A 16 24.13 -33.81 -67.90
N ARG A 17 23.65 -34.96 -68.27
CA ARG A 17 22.51 -35.60 -67.56
C ARG A 17 22.90 -36.05 -66.17
N GLN A 18 24.13 -36.61 -65.99
CA GLN A 18 24.62 -36.98 -64.65
C GLN A 18 24.86 -35.78 -63.78
N SER A 19 25.39 -34.68 -64.33
CA SER A 19 25.58 -33.45 -63.55
C SER A 19 24.25 -32.77 -63.16
N MET A 20 23.22 -32.86 -63.99
CA MET A 20 21.87 -32.37 -63.65
C MET A 20 21.23 -33.20 -62.53
N VAL A 21 21.32 -34.53 -62.60
CA VAL A 21 20.80 -35.44 -61.56
C VAL A 21 21.52 -35.29 -60.23
N THR A 22 22.81 -35.03 -60.22
CA THR A 22 23.56 -34.74 -59.00
C THR A 22 23.23 -33.37 -58.41
N ASN A 23 22.94 -32.38 -59.28
CA ASN A 23 22.56 -31.04 -58.81
C ASN A 23 21.17 -30.96 -58.19
N ASP A 24 20.21 -31.77 -58.69
CA ASP A 24 18.87 -31.88 -58.09
C ASP A 24 18.91 -32.60 -56.74
N LYS A 25 19.80 -33.59 -56.54
CA LYS A 25 19.99 -34.24 -55.23
C LYS A 25 20.59 -33.32 -54.19
N VAL A 26 21.40 -32.32 -54.59
CA VAL A 26 21.96 -31.33 -53.65
C VAL A 26 20.95 -30.24 -53.27
N ARG A 27 19.93 -29.98 -54.11
CA ARG A 27 18.89 -29.00 -53.80
C ARG A 27 17.77 -29.51 -52.86
N SER A 28 17.65 -30.80 -52.69
CA SER A 28 16.72 -31.42 -51.78
C SER A 28 17.41 -31.93 -50.48
N ALA A 29 18.36 -31.17 -49.97
CA ALA A 29 18.83 -31.42 -48.60
C ALA A 29 17.60 -31.23 -47.66
N PRO A 30 17.23 -32.22 -46.85
CA PRO A 30 16.13 -32.05 -45.91
C PRO A 30 16.49 -30.91 -44.99
N VAL A 31 15.63 -29.89 -44.96
CA VAL A 31 15.64 -28.88 -43.90
C VAL A 31 15.79 -29.66 -42.60
N SER A 32 16.90 -29.49 -41.91
CA SER A 32 17.28 -30.36 -40.81
C SER A 32 16.14 -30.29 -39.76
N TRP A 33 15.56 -31.44 -39.41
CA TRP A 33 14.56 -31.55 -38.37
C TRP A 33 15.01 -30.88 -37.06
N ALA A 34 16.33 -30.62 -36.94
CA ALA A 34 16.95 -29.90 -35.84
C ALA A 34 16.59 -28.39 -35.81
N GLU A 35 16.31 -27.74 -36.96
CA GLU A 35 15.85 -26.34 -36.98
C GLU A 35 14.38 -26.21 -36.63
N ASP A 36 13.57 -27.16 -37.05
CA ASP A 36 12.14 -27.21 -36.72
C ASP A 36 11.94 -27.54 -35.22
N HIS A 37 12.81 -28.42 -34.67
CA HIS A 37 12.77 -28.73 -33.23
C HIS A 37 13.23 -27.56 -32.36
N ARG A 38 14.13 -26.72 -32.78
CA ARG A 38 14.55 -25.54 -32.03
C ARG A 38 13.41 -24.51 -31.89
N ARG A 39 12.62 -24.32 -32.92
CA ARG A 39 11.45 -23.41 -32.87
C ARG A 39 10.35 -23.96 -31.96
N THR A 40 10.03 -25.24 -32.05
CA THR A 40 9.03 -25.88 -31.20
C THR A 40 9.46 -25.95 -29.74
N VAL A 41 10.75 -26.21 -29.45
CA VAL A 41 11.28 -26.21 -28.08
C VAL A 41 11.27 -24.79 -27.51
N ASN A 42 11.62 -23.76 -28.28
CA ASN A 42 11.55 -22.37 -27.83
C ASN A 42 10.12 -21.90 -27.57
N VAL A 43 9.17 -22.25 -28.44
CA VAL A 43 7.74 -21.92 -28.25
C VAL A 43 7.19 -22.66 -27.02
N ALA A 44 7.49 -23.94 -26.86
CA ALA A 44 7.08 -24.70 -25.69
C ALA A 44 7.69 -24.12 -24.39
N GLY A 45 8.96 -23.69 -24.41
CA GLY A 45 9.61 -23.03 -23.29
C GLY A 45 8.94 -21.70 -22.92
N ILE A 46 8.56 -20.88 -23.90
CA ILE A 46 7.83 -19.62 -23.67
C ILE A 46 6.44 -19.90 -23.07
N VAL A 47 5.72 -20.88 -23.58
CA VAL A 47 4.39 -21.25 -23.06
C VAL A 47 4.48 -21.72 -21.61
N VAL A 48 5.47 -22.56 -21.28
CA VAL A 48 5.71 -23.00 -19.89
C VAL A 48 6.07 -21.80 -19.00
N ALA A 49 6.94 -20.89 -19.45
CA ALA A 49 7.29 -19.70 -18.70
C ALA A 49 6.08 -18.79 -18.43
N VAL A 50 5.21 -18.59 -19.42
CA VAL A 50 3.97 -17.81 -19.26
C VAL A 50 3.00 -18.49 -18.28
N LEU A 51 2.85 -19.81 -18.35
CA LEU A 51 2.02 -20.56 -17.40
C LEU A 51 2.56 -20.47 -15.97
N VAL A 52 3.85 -20.61 -15.77
CA VAL A 52 4.48 -20.43 -14.44
C VAL A 52 4.26 -19.01 -13.91
N LEU A 53 4.44 -18.00 -14.77
CA LEU A 53 4.19 -16.60 -14.39
C LEU A 53 2.71 -16.37 -14.01
N ALA A 54 1.79 -16.93 -14.78
CA ALA A 54 0.35 -16.85 -14.49
C ALA A 54 -0.01 -17.51 -13.16
N VAL A 55 0.56 -18.69 -12.86
CA VAL A 55 0.36 -19.37 -11.57
C VAL A 55 0.91 -18.56 -10.41
N VAL A 56 2.11 -17.99 -10.55
CA VAL A 56 2.73 -17.14 -9.52
C VAL A 56 1.90 -15.87 -9.27
N LEU A 57 1.42 -15.23 -10.36
CA LEU A 57 0.53 -14.07 -10.24
C LEU A 57 -0.80 -14.43 -9.60
N ALA A 58 -1.42 -15.55 -9.99
CA ALA A 58 -2.67 -16.01 -9.40
C ALA A 58 -2.50 -16.33 -7.90
N TRP A 59 -1.38 -16.97 -7.53
CA TRP A 59 -1.05 -17.23 -6.12
C TRP A 59 -0.85 -15.93 -5.33
N PHE A 60 -0.10 -14.97 -5.88
CA PHE A 60 0.12 -13.67 -5.25
C PHE A 60 -1.18 -12.88 -5.06
N VAL A 61 -2.05 -12.87 -6.08
CA VAL A 61 -3.37 -12.23 -6.02
C VAL A 61 -4.28 -12.95 -5.02
N ALA A 62 -4.29 -14.27 -5.03
CA ALA A 62 -5.08 -15.07 -4.08
C ALA A 62 -4.65 -14.81 -2.63
N GLU A 63 -3.34 -14.80 -2.35
CA GLU A 63 -2.81 -14.49 -1.02
C GLU A 63 -3.19 -13.07 -0.59
N ARG A 64 -3.13 -12.10 -1.52
CA ARG A 64 -3.52 -10.72 -1.25
C ARG A 64 -5.02 -10.58 -0.95
N LEU A 65 -5.88 -11.29 -1.68
CA LEU A 65 -7.33 -11.24 -1.50
C LEU A 65 -7.80 -12.04 -0.28
N TRP A 66 -7.18 -13.19 0.01
CA TRP A 66 -7.57 -14.03 1.15
C TRP A 66 -7.18 -13.43 2.49
N ARG A 67 -6.12 -12.66 2.55
CA ARG A 67 -5.66 -12.01 3.78
C ARG A 67 -6.70 -11.06 4.40
N TYR A 68 -7.68 -10.60 3.62
CA TYR A 68 -8.73 -9.67 4.07
C TYR A 68 -10.12 -10.31 4.25
N LYS A 69 -10.28 -11.60 4.03
CA LYS A 69 -11.60 -12.26 4.10
C LYS A 69 -11.98 -12.75 5.49
N THR A 70 -11.04 -12.89 6.39
CA THR A 70 -11.31 -13.41 7.73
C THR A 70 -10.85 -12.39 8.75
N TYR A 71 -11.79 -11.81 9.47
CA TYR A 71 -11.52 -11.04 10.68
C TYR A 71 -12.10 -11.80 11.88
N GLU A 72 -11.36 -11.79 12.96
CA GLU A 72 -11.80 -12.30 14.25
C GLU A 72 -12.07 -11.10 15.15
N VAL A 73 -13.24 -11.10 15.79
CA VAL A 73 -13.59 -10.06 16.78
C VAL A 73 -12.84 -10.37 18.05
N SER A 74 -11.72 -9.69 18.29
CA SER A 74 -10.88 -9.90 19.47
C SER A 74 -11.57 -9.48 20.76
N TRP A 75 -12.38 -8.44 20.70
CA TRP A 75 -13.16 -7.96 21.85
C TRP A 75 -14.31 -7.05 21.39
N ARG A 76 -15.28 -6.88 22.27
CA ARG A 76 -16.41 -5.98 22.10
C ARG A 76 -16.66 -5.21 23.39
N THR A 77 -16.94 -3.93 23.29
CA THR A 77 -17.35 -3.09 24.44
C THR A 77 -18.48 -2.17 24.02
N ASP A 78 -19.37 -1.90 24.96
CA ASP A 78 -20.47 -0.94 24.78
C ASP A 78 -19.94 0.47 25.06
N VAL A 79 -20.16 1.38 24.13
CA VAL A 79 -19.78 2.78 24.22
C VAL A 79 -21.04 3.61 24.40
N SER A 80 -21.15 4.32 25.52
CA SER A 80 -22.22 5.28 25.75
C SER A 80 -22.16 6.39 24.69
N ASN A 81 -23.30 6.77 24.11
CA ASN A 81 -23.42 7.79 23.08
C ASN A 81 -22.63 7.46 21.79
N ALA A 82 -22.61 6.19 21.38
CA ALA A 82 -21.84 5.68 20.23
C ALA A 82 -22.15 6.41 18.91
N SER A 83 -23.38 6.94 18.74
CA SER A 83 -23.79 7.67 17.53
C SER A 83 -23.01 8.98 17.29
N SER A 84 -22.42 9.56 18.32
CA SER A 84 -21.61 10.79 18.27
C SER A 84 -20.14 10.55 18.66
N ALA A 85 -19.72 9.29 18.84
CA ALA A 85 -18.38 8.96 19.25
C ALA A 85 -17.39 9.06 18.07
N GLY A 86 -16.25 9.68 18.31
CA GLY A 86 -15.08 9.62 17.44
C GLY A 86 -14.12 8.51 17.87
N TYR A 87 -13.40 7.94 16.91
CA TYR A 87 -12.45 6.87 17.16
C TYR A 87 -11.09 7.23 16.56
N VAL A 88 -10.03 7.02 17.31
CA VAL A 88 -8.67 7.25 16.83
C VAL A 88 -7.73 6.14 17.31
N SER A 89 -6.90 5.63 16.39
CA SER A 89 -5.86 4.67 16.74
C SER A 89 -4.78 5.36 17.57
N TYR A 90 -4.42 4.77 18.71
CA TYR A 90 -3.44 5.31 19.63
C TYR A 90 -2.61 4.19 20.24
N GLY A 91 -1.29 4.26 20.06
CA GLY A 91 -0.40 3.17 20.46
C GLY A 91 -0.80 1.85 19.80
N ASP A 92 -1.02 0.84 20.60
CA ASP A 92 -1.50 -0.50 20.20
C ASP A 92 -3.00 -0.71 20.42
N GLY A 93 -3.73 0.35 20.73
CA GLY A 93 -5.16 0.31 21.04
C GLY A 93 -5.96 1.42 20.35
N ILE A 94 -7.07 1.78 20.94
CA ILE A 94 -8.00 2.76 20.40
C ILE A 94 -8.48 3.74 21.48
N VAL A 95 -8.55 5.01 21.13
CA VAL A 95 -9.24 6.02 21.95
C VAL A 95 -10.62 6.26 21.37
N VAL A 96 -11.61 6.13 22.21
CA VAL A 96 -12.98 6.48 21.94
C VAL A 96 -13.26 7.82 22.61
N MET A 97 -13.77 8.78 21.87
CA MET A 97 -14.06 10.12 22.36
C MET A 97 -15.48 10.56 21.99
N ASN A 98 -16.13 11.23 22.91
CA ASN A 98 -17.43 11.84 22.72
C ASN A 98 -17.40 13.27 23.31
N LYS A 99 -18.55 13.91 23.46
CA LYS A 99 -18.66 15.27 24.03
C LYS A 99 -18.20 15.36 25.49
N ASP A 100 -18.39 14.28 26.25
CA ASP A 100 -18.23 14.24 27.70
C ASP A 100 -16.83 13.78 28.12
N GLY A 101 -16.05 13.21 27.18
CA GLY A 101 -14.71 12.70 27.47
C GLY A 101 -14.14 11.75 26.45
N ALA A 102 -12.94 11.25 26.75
CA ALA A 102 -12.27 10.22 25.99
C ALA A 102 -11.88 9.04 26.87
N THR A 103 -11.89 7.85 26.32
CA THR A 103 -11.47 6.61 26.98
C THR A 103 -10.51 5.85 26.07
N TYR A 104 -9.38 5.46 26.62
CA TYR A 104 -8.40 4.62 25.93
C TYR A 104 -8.60 3.16 26.33
N TYR A 105 -8.70 2.32 25.30
CA TYR A 105 -8.74 0.87 25.39
C TYR A 105 -7.50 0.28 24.74
N ASP A 106 -6.84 -0.66 25.41
CA ASP A 106 -5.72 -1.40 24.85
C ASP A 106 -6.17 -2.42 23.78
N LYS A 107 -5.21 -3.12 23.16
CA LYS A 107 -5.48 -4.17 22.17
C LYS A 107 -6.33 -5.34 22.70
N LYS A 108 -6.47 -5.49 24.01
CA LYS A 108 -7.31 -6.52 24.66
C LYS A 108 -8.71 -6.00 25.00
N GLY A 109 -8.98 -4.73 24.72
CA GLY A 109 -10.24 -4.08 25.11
C GLY A 109 -10.30 -3.66 26.57
N THR A 110 -9.19 -3.68 27.28
CA THR A 110 -9.13 -3.22 28.66
C THR A 110 -9.08 -1.70 28.70
N LYS A 111 -9.95 -1.10 29.52
CA LYS A 111 -9.92 0.35 29.75
C LYS A 111 -8.66 0.71 30.52
N VAL A 112 -7.78 1.49 29.92
CA VAL A 112 -6.53 1.93 30.52
C VAL A 112 -6.72 3.23 31.30
N TRP A 113 -7.34 4.23 30.64
CA TRP A 113 -7.66 5.51 31.28
C TRP A 113 -8.94 6.13 30.70
N SER A 114 -9.47 7.08 31.43
CA SER A 114 -10.58 7.93 31.01
C SER A 114 -10.27 9.38 31.33
N ALA A 115 -10.55 10.25 30.39
CA ALA A 115 -10.29 11.68 30.44
C ALA A 115 -11.61 12.44 30.29
N PRO A 116 -12.24 12.89 31.39
CA PRO A 116 -13.45 13.69 31.28
C PRO A 116 -13.13 15.10 30.77
N TYR A 117 -13.98 15.61 29.90
CA TYR A 117 -13.96 16.98 29.41
C TYR A 117 -15.37 17.36 28.93
N ASP A 118 -15.58 18.61 28.59
CA ASP A 118 -16.81 19.12 27.94
C ASP A 118 -16.40 19.79 26.62
N MET A 119 -16.70 19.14 25.48
CA MET A 119 -16.36 19.60 24.16
C MET A 119 -17.54 19.34 23.21
N SER A 120 -17.92 20.34 22.43
CA SER A 120 -19.04 20.24 21.50
C SER A 120 -18.70 19.40 20.25
N ASN A 121 -17.50 19.52 19.74
CA ASN A 121 -17.04 18.84 18.53
C ASN A 121 -15.57 18.38 18.69
N PRO A 122 -15.33 17.35 19.50
CA PRO A 122 -13.99 16.88 19.79
C PRO A 122 -13.31 16.31 18.53
N LYS A 123 -12.10 16.73 18.29
CA LYS A 123 -11.18 16.22 17.26
C LYS A 123 -9.90 15.77 17.94
N ALA A 124 -9.25 14.76 17.33
CA ALA A 124 -8.01 14.23 17.84
C ALA A 124 -6.88 14.31 16.82
N ASN A 125 -5.66 14.52 17.31
CA ASN A 125 -4.43 14.40 16.55
C ASN A 125 -3.43 13.59 17.38
N VAL A 126 -2.84 12.55 16.77
CA VAL A 126 -1.92 11.62 17.44
C VAL A 126 -0.55 11.73 16.82
N LYS A 127 0.48 11.78 17.66
CA LYS A 127 1.88 11.69 17.21
C LYS A 127 2.74 11.02 18.29
N GLY A 128 3.29 9.83 17.95
CA GLY A 128 4.04 9.02 18.90
C GLY A 128 3.19 8.64 20.12
N ASP A 129 3.70 8.95 21.31
CA ASP A 129 3.05 8.64 22.59
C ASP A 129 2.09 9.74 23.06
N TYR A 130 1.86 10.76 22.25
CA TYR A 130 1.00 11.87 22.62
C TYR A 130 -0.27 11.95 21.77
N LEU A 131 -1.33 12.35 22.42
CA LEU A 131 -2.66 12.57 21.85
C LEU A 131 -3.13 13.95 22.24
N LEU A 132 -3.48 14.77 21.27
CA LEU A 132 -4.18 16.01 21.45
C LEU A 132 -5.66 15.79 21.15
N ILE A 133 -6.52 16.20 22.05
CA ILE A 133 -7.96 16.31 21.83
C ILE A 133 -8.32 17.80 21.93
N TYR A 134 -9.03 18.32 20.96
CA TYR A 134 -9.42 19.73 20.95
C TYR A 134 -10.84 19.89 20.41
N ASP A 135 -11.53 20.90 20.91
CA ASP A 135 -12.88 21.24 20.46
C ASP A 135 -12.81 22.08 19.19
N LEU A 136 -13.14 21.48 18.03
CA LEU A 136 -13.20 22.20 16.76
C LEU A 136 -14.34 23.22 16.77
N LYS A 137 -14.02 24.48 16.55
CA LYS A 137 -14.91 25.66 16.73
C LYS A 137 -15.29 25.91 18.19
N GLY A 138 -14.65 25.25 19.13
CA GLY A 138 -14.69 25.55 20.56
C GLY A 138 -13.37 26.12 21.05
N LYS A 139 -13.16 26.11 22.37
CA LYS A 139 -11.98 26.70 23.01
C LYS A 139 -11.20 25.71 23.88
N ASN A 140 -11.77 24.52 24.15
CA ASN A 140 -11.16 23.57 25.07
C ASN A 140 -10.21 22.62 24.36
N PHE A 141 -9.15 22.23 25.02
CA PHE A 141 -8.24 21.19 24.56
C PHE A 141 -7.68 20.37 25.73
N ALA A 142 -7.27 19.15 25.44
CA ALA A 142 -6.58 18.24 26.37
C ALA A 142 -5.43 17.53 25.67
N ILE A 143 -4.32 17.40 26.37
CA ILE A 143 -3.15 16.66 25.93
C ILE A 143 -3.07 15.42 26.78
N CYS A 144 -2.99 14.27 26.15
CA CYS A 144 -2.92 12.97 26.80
C CYS A 144 -1.66 12.22 26.38
N ASN A 145 -1.25 11.31 27.22
CA ASN A 145 -0.24 10.30 26.92
C ASN A 145 -0.77 8.89 27.30
N LYS A 146 0.09 7.89 27.30
CA LYS A 146 -0.30 6.51 27.70
C LYS A 146 -0.83 6.38 29.13
N SER A 147 -0.53 7.34 30.00
CA SER A 147 -0.96 7.35 31.40
C SER A 147 -2.23 8.18 31.64
N GLY A 148 -2.72 8.89 30.63
CA GLY A 148 -3.90 9.74 30.75
C GLY A 148 -3.65 11.20 30.38
N ILE A 149 -4.46 12.11 30.94
CA ILE A 149 -4.32 13.56 30.71
C ILE A 149 -3.01 14.06 31.35
N THR A 150 -2.19 14.71 30.53
CA THR A 150 -0.96 15.39 30.97
C THR A 150 -1.09 16.90 31.04
N GLY A 151 -2.06 17.45 30.30
CA GLY A 151 -2.37 18.88 30.31
C GLY A 151 -3.72 19.12 29.68
N SER A 152 -4.38 20.19 30.10
CA SER A 152 -5.62 20.67 29.49
C SER A 152 -5.72 22.18 29.65
N GLY A 153 -6.50 22.81 28.82
CA GLY A 153 -6.69 24.25 28.88
C GLY A 153 -7.84 24.75 28.04
N THR A 154 -8.08 26.06 28.16
CA THR A 154 -9.04 26.80 27.38
C THR A 154 -8.31 27.94 26.67
N THR A 155 -8.51 28.08 25.38
CA THR A 155 -7.95 29.16 24.57
C THR A 155 -8.80 30.42 24.67
N SER A 156 -8.20 31.57 24.36
CA SER A 156 -8.94 32.85 24.31
C SER A 156 -9.91 32.90 23.12
N GLN A 157 -9.49 32.32 21.98
CA GLN A 157 -10.23 32.30 20.71
C GLN A 157 -10.65 30.90 20.34
N ILE A 158 -11.49 30.75 19.32
CA ILE A 158 -11.93 29.45 18.84
C ILE A 158 -10.80 28.69 18.13
N ILE A 159 -10.76 27.38 18.34
CA ILE A 159 -9.78 26.49 17.73
C ILE A 159 -10.27 26.02 16.37
N THR A 160 -9.49 26.27 15.33
CA THR A 160 -9.80 25.81 13.98
C THR A 160 -8.97 24.59 13.58
N LYS A 161 -7.80 24.43 14.20
CA LYS A 161 -6.93 23.28 13.95
C LYS A 161 -5.99 23.05 15.13
N GLY A 162 -5.73 21.78 15.42
CA GLY A 162 -4.73 21.39 16.42
C GLY A 162 -3.80 20.31 15.90
N VAL A 163 -2.51 20.42 16.21
CA VAL A 163 -1.50 19.40 15.91
C VAL A 163 -0.59 19.21 17.13
N ILE A 164 -0.12 17.98 17.30
CA ILE A 164 0.82 17.63 18.36
C ILE A 164 2.08 17.00 17.78
N ALA A 165 3.23 17.29 18.36
CA ALA A 165 4.50 16.68 18.04
C ALA A 165 4.76 15.44 18.89
N SER A 166 5.70 14.58 18.46
CA SER A 166 6.13 13.40 19.25
C SER A 166 6.78 13.74 20.58
N THR A 167 7.11 15.00 20.82
CA THR A 167 7.64 15.54 22.08
C THR A 167 6.55 16.05 23.02
N GLY A 168 5.25 15.97 22.63
CA GLY A 168 4.13 16.53 23.39
C GLY A 168 3.87 18.02 23.18
N VAL A 169 4.67 18.66 22.32
CA VAL A 169 4.46 20.05 21.93
C VAL A 169 3.20 20.14 21.08
N THR A 170 2.30 21.01 21.50
CA THR A 170 1.00 21.21 20.84
C THR A 170 0.94 22.60 20.23
N VAL A 171 0.45 22.67 19.01
CA VAL A 171 0.19 23.92 18.29
C VAL A 171 -1.29 23.98 17.93
N LEU A 172 -1.94 25.04 18.34
CA LEU A 172 -3.35 25.33 18.05
C LEU A 172 -3.43 26.56 17.14
N GLN A 173 -4.13 26.41 16.04
CA GLN A 173 -4.55 27.52 15.22
C GLN A 173 -5.87 28.05 15.76
N LEU A 174 -5.85 29.31 16.11
CA LEU A 174 -7.00 30.03 16.65
C LEU A 174 -7.49 31.05 15.62
N GLU A 175 -8.78 31.27 15.59
CA GLU A 175 -9.42 32.23 14.71
C GLU A 175 -10.12 33.30 15.53
N ASP A 176 -9.80 34.55 15.22
CA ASP A 176 -10.49 35.73 15.68
C ASP A 176 -11.16 36.44 14.50
N GLN A 177 -11.99 37.45 14.74
CA GLN A 177 -12.75 38.13 13.71
C GLN A 177 -11.90 38.70 12.57
N ASP A 178 -10.68 39.15 12.88
CA ASP A 178 -9.79 39.79 11.92
C ASP A 178 -8.39 39.14 11.78
N ALA A 179 -8.09 38.04 12.53
CA ALA A 179 -6.76 37.44 12.52
C ALA A 179 -6.78 35.94 12.83
N SER A 180 -5.83 35.22 12.25
CA SER A 180 -5.50 33.86 12.65
C SER A 180 -4.29 33.88 13.58
N LEU A 181 -4.44 33.33 14.77
CA LEU A 181 -3.38 33.25 15.79
C LEU A 181 -2.87 31.82 15.89
N ILE A 182 -1.59 31.67 16.20
CA ILE A 182 -0.98 30.37 16.50
C ILE A 182 -0.56 30.36 17.96
N SER A 183 -1.13 29.46 18.74
CA SER A 183 -0.76 29.26 20.13
C SER A 183 0.03 27.97 20.29
N TYR A 184 1.12 28.07 21.04
CA TYR A 184 2.06 26.99 21.31
C TYR A 184 1.97 26.56 22.78
N TYR A 185 1.86 25.26 23.01
CA TYR A 185 1.78 24.68 24.36
C TYR A 185 2.82 23.57 24.52
N ARG A 186 3.57 23.61 25.61
CA ARG A 186 4.50 22.55 25.99
C ARG A 186 3.98 21.84 27.25
N ASN A 187 4.11 20.52 27.30
CA ASN A 187 3.57 19.69 28.38
C ASN A 187 4.09 20.03 29.81
N THR A 188 5.16 20.81 29.93
CA THR A 188 5.77 21.17 31.21
C THR A 188 5.41 22.58 31.69
N ASP A 189 4.67 23.35 30.90
CA ASP A 189 4.43 24.77 31.23
C ASP A 189 2.94 25.13 31.12
N ARG A 190 2.33 25.41 32.25
CA ARG A 190 0.94 25.86 32.35
C ARG A 190 0.71 27.30 31.79
N LYS A 191 1.77 27.94 31.32
CA LYS A 191 1.71 29.30 30.78
C LYS A 191 2.78 29.53 29.71
N SER A 192 2.39 29.45 28.47
CA SER A 192 2.98 30.31 27.44
C SER A 192 1.97 30.53 26.33
N VAL A 193 1.22 31.60 26.48
CA VAL A 193 0.53 32.25 25.40
C VAL A 193 1.51 33.26 24.81
N VAL A 194 1.91 33.06 23.56
CA VAL A 194 2.59 34.08 22.78
C VAL A 194 1.61 34.60 21.74
#